data_e9289999c1d1cc61ea70383ff2cc125d
#
_entry.id   e9289999c1d1cc61ea70383ff2cc125d
#
_cell.length_a   1.000
_cell.length_b   1.000
_cell.length_c   1.000
_cell.angle_alpha   90.00
_cell.angle_beta   90.00
_cell.angle_gamma   90.00
#
_symmetry.space_group_name_H-M   'P 1'
#
loop_
_entity.id
_entity.type
_entity.pdbx_description
1 polymer ?
#
loop_
_entity_poly.entity_id
_entity_poly.type
_entity_poly.pdbx_seq_one_letter_code
_entity_poly.pdbx_strand_id
1 'polypeptide(L)'
;MALFHPRVINKHTQFAPTVPPQHIEILGAWAESLVQGTFERETSHDGEFIQRILIDVLGYKGSSAGTNWTVAKNQPVGSGNVDAALGSFSSDTAQIIAPFELKGAKTRDLDATMPGRNKSPVQQAWEYAMDAKGAKWVLVSNYREIRLYAVGYGRKDFERFDLSQMTIPQNYARFMLLLSAENLLGNRTIDLLKESENKNKEITNKLYQDYKALRAQMISTLAKNNSAVPILEIIQHTQTILDRILFVAFAEDKGLLPENTLKSCYEDRGKWNPQPAWENFKGLFESIDKGNPPLNIPGYNGGLFAQNNGLNALILSDSLCESFKSIGEYDFDSDVSVNILGHIFEQSITDLEDIKANVSGQDVDGKKSKRKKDGIFYTPPYVTRYIVEQAVGGWLNDRKKEIGFEKLPVLEDEDYASIKTIKKGRTITYNAKIEKHIKAWEAYKAVLSGIKVLDPACGSGAFLNEVFDYLYRE
;
A
#
# COMPACT_ATOMS: atom_id res chain seq x y z
N MET A 1 -0.75 2.18 1.48
CA MET A 1 -1.62 1.13 2.08
C MET A 1 -2.56 1.77 3.08
N ALA A 2 -3.68 1.11 3.45
CA ALA A 2 -4.53 1.62 4.52
C ALA A 2 -3.77 1.60 5.86
N LEU A 3 -3.96 2.62 6.71
CA LEU A 3 -3.35 2.69 8.04
C LEU A 3 -4.00 1.70 9.02
N PHE A 4 -5.30 1.54 8.89
CA PHE A 4 -6.09 0.75 9.82
C PHE A 4 -6.52 -0.57 9.18
N HIS A 5 -6.42 -1.64 9.95
CA HIS A 5 -6.86 -2.96 9.49
C HIS A 5 -8.38 -2.99 9.29
N PRO A 6 -8.90 -3.43 8.11
CA PRO A 6 -10.33 -3.41 7.78
C PRO A 6 -11.21 -4.09 8.83
N ARG A 7 -10.79 -5.24 9.37
CA ARG A 7 -11.55 -5.95 10.42
C ARG A 7 -11.68 -5.13 11.71
N VAL A 8 -10.67 -4.32 12.05
CA VAL A 8 -10.74 -3.43 13.23
C VAL A 8 -11.74 -2.32 12.96
N ILE A 9 -11.67 -1.66 11.80
CA ILE A 9 -12.63 -0.61 11.44
C ILE A 9 -14.04 -1.17 11.39
N ASN A 10 -14.26 -2.30 10.69
CA ASN A 10 -15.58 -2.91 10.55
C ASN A 10 -16.18 -3.30 11.92
N LYS A 11 -15.38 -3.84 12.84
CA LYS A 11 -15.81 -4.14 14.22
C LYS A 11 -16.37 -2.91 14.94
N HIS A 12 -15.76 -1.73 14.75
CA HIS A 12 -16.16 -0.50 15.41
C HIS A 12 -17.19 0.31 14.63
N THR A 13 -17.51 -0.08 13.39
CA THR A 13 -18.53 0.52 12.53
C THR A 13 -19.72 -0.41 12.23
N GLN A 14 -19.77 -1.60 12.85
CA GLN A 14 -20.86 -2.60 12.64
C GLN A 14 -22.25 -2.00 12.82
N PHE A 15 -22.39 -1.13 13.81
CA PHE A 15 -23.61 -0.41 14.11
C PHE A 15 -23.47 1.03 13.64
N ALA A 16 -23.29 1.21 12.32
CA ALA A 16 -23.18 2.53 11.74
C ALA A 16 -24.37 3.39 12.20
N PRO A 17 -24.14 4.52 12.87
CA PRO A 17 -25.21 5.40 13.27
C PRO A 17 -25.90 5.94 12.03
N THR A 18 -27.21 6.20 12.13
CA THR A 18 -27.91 6.97 11.11
C THR A 18 -27.22 8.31 10.97
N VAL A 19 -26.88 8.69 9.73
CA VAL A 19 -26.27 10.01 9.49
C VAL A 19 -27.27 11.09 9.92
N PRO A 20 -26.87 12.03 10.80
CA PRO A 20 -27.76 13.09 11.25
C PRO A 20 -28.27 13.91 10.05
N PRO A 21 -29.56 14.29 10.01
CA PRO A 21 -30.13 15.07 8.89
C PRO A 21 -29.32 16.32 8.54
N GLN A 22 -28.85 17.05 9.55
CA GLN A 22 -28.00 18.22 9.37
C GLN A 22 -26.67 17.89 8.68
N HIS A 23 -26.05 16.76 9.00
CA HIS A 23 -24.81 16.33 8.33
C HIS A 23 -25.06 15.85 6.91
N ILE A 24 -26.22 15.22 6.63
CA ILE A 24 -26.64 14.87 5.27
C ILE A 24 -26.77 16.12 4.41
N GLU A 25 -27.41 17.17 4.93
CA GLU A 25 -27.57 18.44 4.23
C GLU A 25 -26.21 19.09 3.92
N ILE A 26 -25.32 19.20 4.91
CA ILE A 26 -23.99 19.80 4.73
C ILE A 26 -23.14 19.00 3.73
N LEU A 27 -23.04 17.69 3.92
CA LEU A 27 -22.20 16.83 3.07
C LEU A 27 -22.78 16.67 1.66
N GLY A 28 -24.11 16.65 1.53
CA GLY A 28 -24.81 16.65 0.25
C GLY A 28 -24.57 17.93 -0.55
N ALA A 29 -24.78 19.10 0.07
CA ALA A 29 -24.50 20.39 -0.54
C ALA A 29 -23.01 20.54 -0.93
N TRP A 30 -22.09 20.01 -0.11
CA TRP A 30 -20.66 19.98 -0.41
C TRP A 30 -20.37 19.13 -1.66
N ALA A 31 -20.94 17.94 -1.74
CA ALA A 31 -20.81 17.06 -2.89
C ALA A 31 -21.35 17.67 -4.18
N GLU A 32 -22.50 18.33 -4.13
CA GLU A 32 -23.10 19.05 -5.27
C GLU A 32 -22.19 20.19 -5.75
N SER A 33 -21.64 20.99 -4.83
CA SER A 33 -20.72 22.08 -5.15
C SER A 33 -19.42 21.59 -5.80
N LEU A 34 -18.92 20.40 -5.41
CA LEU A 34 -17.78 19.75 -6.07
C LEU A 34 -18.09 19.37 -7.53
N VAL A 35 -19.29 18.85 -7.80
CA VAL A 35 -19.74 18.50 -9.15
C VAL A 35 -19.90 19.76 -10.01
N GLN A 36 -20.39 20.85 -9.43
CA GLN A 36 -20.57 22.14 -10.11
C GLN A 36 -19.26 22.90 -10.35
N GLY A 37 -18.12 22.45 -9.78
CA GLY A 37 -16.83 23.11 -9.93
C GLY A 37 -16.68 24.39 -9.10
N THR A 38 -17.49 24.57 -8.06
CA THR A 38 -17.49 25.79 -7.22
C THR A 38 -16.17 25.97 -6.47
N PHE A 39 -15.50 24.89 -6.08
CA PHE A 39 -14.31 24.89 -5.22
C PHE A 39 -12.97 24.85 -5.96
N GLU A 40 -12.90 25.34 -7.18
CA GLU A 40 -11.65 25.26 -7.97
C GLU A 40 -10.55 26.18 -7.47
N ARG A 41 -10.87 27.25 -6.72
CA ARG A 41 -9.89 28.21 -6.17
C ARG A 41 -9.55 27.90 -4.71
N GLU A 42 -8.25 27.77 -4.41
CA GLU A 42 -7.71 27.35 -3.11
C GLU A 42 -8.08 28.29 -1.95
N THR A 43 -7.83 29.58 -2.09
CA THR A 43 -7.87 30.51 -0.95
C THR A 43 -9.24 31.05 -0.58
N SER A 44 -10.24 30.91 -1.42
CA SER A 44 -11.59 31.46 -1.19
C SER A 44 -12.48 30.57 -0.33
N HIS A 45 -12.16 29.29 -0.21
CA HIS A 45 -13.04 28.29 0.41
C HIS A 45 -12.47 27.58 1.65
N ASP A 46 -11.23 27.87 2.06
CA ASP A 46 -10.63 27.31 3.28
C ASP A 46 -11.49 27.55 4.53
N GLY A 47 -11.99 28.78 4.66
CA GLY A 47 -12.86 29.15 5.79
C GLY A 47 -14.16 28.37 5.80
N GLU A 48 -14.76 28.17 4.62
CA GLU A 48 -15.99 27.40 4.46
C GLU A 48 -15.76 25.92 4.72
N PHE A 49 -14.65 25.34 4.22
CA PHE A 49 -14.26 23.96 4.50
C PHE A 49 -14.08 23.74 6.01
N ILE A 50 -13.32 24.61 6.68
CA ILE A 50 -13.10 24.52 8.12
C ILE A 50 -14.43 24.62 8.88
N GLN A 51 -15.31 25.56 8.51
CA GLN A 51 -16.59 25.72 9.19
C GLN A 51 -17.49 24.50 8.95
N ARG A 52 -17.74 24.14 7.69
CA ARG A 52 -18.73 23.12 7.35
C ARG A 52 -18.25 21.70 7.68
N ILE A 53 -17.01 21.35 7.30
CA ILE A 53 -16.52 19.98 7.44
C ILE A 53 -15.90 19.75 8.82
N LEU A 54 -14.99 20.64 9.27
CA LEU A 54 -14.30 20.40 10.53
C LEU A 54 -15.17 20.78 11.74
N ILE A 55 -15.85 21.93 11.72
CA ILE A 55 -16.62 22.39 12.88
C ILE A 55 -18.00 21.74 12.89
N ASP A 56 -18.81 21.94 11.84
CA ASP A 56 -20.22 21.56 11.85
C ASP A 56 -20.41 20.03 11.78
N VAL A 57 -19.55 19.29 11.06
CA VAL A 57 -19.65 17.82 10.91
C VAL A 57 -18.73 17.08 11.88
N LEU A 58 -17.42 17.39 11.90
CA LEU A 58 -16.45 16.65 12.70
C LEU A 58 -16.32 17.13 14.16
N GLY A 59 -17.01 18.22 14.54
CA GLY A 59 -17.13 18.67 15.92
C GLY A 59 -15.90 19.39 16.48
N TYR A 60 -15.01 19.91 15.63
CA TYR A 60 -13.92 20.78 16.08
C TYR A 60 -14.48 22.13 16.56
N LYS A 61 -13.74 22.82 17.42
CA LYS A 61 -14.13 24.12 17.97
C LYS A 61 -13.24 25.20 17.38
N GLY A 62 -13.86 26.20 16.73
CA GLY A 62 -13.16 27.39 16.26
C GLY A 62 -12.87 28.38 17.41
N SER A 63 -12.04 29.39 17.16
CA SER A 63 -11.64 30.41 18.15
C SER A 63 -12.79 31.23 18.70
N SER A 64 -13.90 31.30 17.99
CA SER A 64 -15.13 31.95 18.46
C SER A 64 -15.91 31.16 19.52
N ALA A 65 -15.55 29.89 19.77
CA ALA A 65 -16.25 29.01 20.69
C ALA A 65 -15.88 29.22 22.18
N GLY A 66 -14.94 30.13 22.48
CA GLY A 66 -14.53 30.46 23.86
C GLY A 66 -13.02 30.49 24.07
N THR A 67 -12.59 30.24 25.31
CA THR A 67 -11.16 30.34 25.71
C THR A 67 -10.28 29.22 25.20
N ASN A 68 -10.88 28.09 24.82
CA ASN A 68 -10.18 26.91 24.30
C ASN A 68 -10.80 26.47 22.97
N TRP A 69 -10.00 26.34 21.94
CA TRP A 69 -10.43 25.85 20.62
C TRP A 69 -9.56 24.71 20.12
N THR A 70 -10.04 23.98 19.11
CA THR A 70 -9.37 22.76 18.63
C THR A 70 -9.01 22.79 17.15
N VAL A 71 -9.40 23.85 16.43
CA VAL A 71 -8.96 24.14 15.07
C VAL A 71 -8.49 25.58 14.98
N ALA A 72 -7.28 25.80 14.45
CA ALA A 72 -6.69 27.11 14.20
C ALA A 72 -6.33 27.24 12.72
N LYS A 73 -6.63 28.42 12.12
CA LYS A 73 -6.28 28.74 10.74
C LYS A 73 -4.95 29.50 10.68
N ASN A 74 -4.15 29.25 9.62
CA ASN A 74 -2.87 29.93 9.38
C ASN A 74 -1.92 29.86 10.60
N GLN A 75 -1.82 28.67 11.21
CA GLN A 75 -1.02 28.48 12.42
C GLN A 75 0.47 28.42 12.07
N PRO A 76 1.36 29.22 12.72
CA PRO A 76 2.80 29.16 12.52
C PRO A 76 3.39 27.79 12.92
N VAL A 77 4.20 27.21 12.04
CA VAL A 77 4.95 25.97 12.29
C VAL A 77 6.31 26.05 11.60
N GLY A 78 7.40 25.92 12.37
CA GLY A 78 8.74 26.07 11.83
C GLY A 78 8.95 27.44 11.18
N SER A 79 9.32 27.45 9.91
CA SER A 79 9.52 28.69 9.12
C SER A 79 8.30 29.11 8.29
N GLY A 80 7.17 28.42 8.39
CA GLY A 80 5.98 28.67 7.59
C GLY A 80 4.68 28.65 8.40
N ASN A 81 3.57 28.70 7.68
CA ASN A 81 2.23 28.60 8.27
C ASN A 81 1.50 27.44 7.61
N VAL A 82 0.88 26.61 8.44
CA VAL A 82 -0.03 25.56 7.97
C VAL A 82 -1.43 26.14 7.77
N ASP A 83 -2.13 25.73 6.70
CA ASP A 83 -3.45 26.28 6.35
C ASP A 83 -4.45 26.11 7.48
N ALA A 84 -4.47 24.93 8.12
CA ALA A 84 -5.20 24.66 9.35
C ALA A 84 -4.38 23.76 10.27
N ALA A 85 -4.59 23.88 11.58
CA ALA A 85 -4.00 23.01 12.59
C ALA A 85 -5.09 22.49 13.52
N LEU A 86 -5.06 21.16 13.79
CA LEU A 86 -5.94 20.52 14.75
C LEU A 86 -5.15 20.22 16.03
N GLY A 87 -5.73 20.54 17.16
CA GLY A 87 -5.01 20.39 18.41
C GLY A 87 -5.71 21.03 19.61
N SER A 88 -4.94 21.55 20.55
CA SER A 88 -5.45 22.29 21.69
C SER A 88 -4.85 23.68 21.71
N PHE A 89 -5.67 24.70 21.62
CA PHE A 89 -5.29 26.09 21.49
C PHE A 89 -5.98 26.95 22.55
N SER A 90 -5.25 27.92 23.07
CA SER A 90 -5.73 28.99 23.92
C SER A 90 -5.02 30.30 23.59
N SER A 91 -5.30 31.41 24.33
CA SER A 91 -4.54 32.67 24.20
C SER A 91 -3.02 32.46 24.39
N ASP A 92 -2.61 31.52 25.24
CA ASP A 92 -1.25 31.38 25.72
C ASP A 92 -0.55 30.10 25.25
N THR A 93 -1.28 29.15 24.71
CA THR A 93 -0.76 27.84 24.31
C THR A 93 -1.27 27.38 22.95
N ALA A 94 -0.38 26.76 22.17
CA ALA A 94 -0.72 26.12 20.91
C ALA A 94 -0.04 24.75 20.87
N GLN A 95 -0.84 23.68 21.03
CA GLN A 95 -0.38 22.32 20.89
C GLN A 95 -0.98 21.73 19.61
N ILE A 96 -0.15 21.54 18.59
CA ILE A 96 -0.57 20.99 17.30
C ILE A 96 -0.45 19.47 17.37
N ILE A 97 -1.57 18.78 17.16
CA ILE A 97 -1.64 17.31 17.09
C ILE A 97 -1.63 16.85 15.63
N ALA A 98 -2.24 17.64 14.74
CA ALA A 98 -2.29 17.34 13.32
C ALA A 98 -2.23 18.66 12.49
N PRO A 99 -1.09 18.96 11.83
CA PRO A 99 -1.08 19.96 10.77
C PRO A 99 -1.95 19.50 9.60
N PHE A 100 -2.64 20.44 8.98
CA PHE A 100 -3.60 20.18 7.92
C PHE A 100 -3.36 21.15 6.74
N GLU A 101 -2.87 20.60 5.63
CA GLU A 101 -2.67 21.33 4.38
C GLU A 101 -3.93 21.28 3.53
N LEU A 102 -4.38 22.42 3.04
CA LEU A 102 -5.58 22.55 2.20
C LEU A 102 -5.20 23.01 0.80
N LYS A 103 -5.85 22.42 -0.20
CA LYS A 103 -5.74 22.79 -1.61
C LYS A 103 -7.11 22.89 -2.24
N GLY A 104 -7.24 23.73 -3.26
CA GLY A 104 -8.45 23.84 -4.04
C GLY A 104 -8.77 22.59 -4.83
N ALA A 105 -10.04 22.39 -5.19
CA ALA A 105 -10.51 21.20 -5.92
C ALA A 105 -9.92 21.02 -7.33
N LYS A 106 -9.23 22.03 -7.86
CA LYS A 106 -8.44 21.97 -9.10
C LYS A 106 -7.21 21.07 -8.94
N THR A 107 -6.64 20.97 -7.75
CA THR A 107 -5.52 20.08 -7.43
C THR A 107 -6.04 18.64 -7.27
N ARG A 108 -6.06 17.89 -8.36
CA ARG A 108 -6.60 16.52 -8.35
C ARG A 108 -5.66 15.51 -7.73
N ASP A 109 -4.37 15.68 -7.93
CA ASP A 109 -3.32 14.80 -7.40
C ASP A 109 -2.56 15.52 -6.30
N LEU A 110 -2.72 15.03 -5.06
CA LEU A 110 -2.06 15.57 -3.87
C LEU A 110 -0.59 15.13 -3.74
N ASP A 111 -0.16 14.15 -4.53
CA ASP A 111 1.22 13.69 -4.58
C ASP A 111 2.04 14.38 -5.68
N ALA A 112 1.36 15.02 -6.66
CA ALA A 112 2.03 15.74 -7.74
C ALA A 112 2.75 17.00 -7.23
N THR A 113 3.94 17.24 -7.74
CA THR A 113 4.71 18.46 -7.47
C THR A 113 3.97 19.69 -8.00
N MET A 114 3.75 20.67 -7.13
CA MET A 114 3.03 21.89 -7.51
C MET A 114 3.92 22.88 -8.27
N PRO A 115 3.38 23.52 -9.33
CA PRO A 115 4.10 24.55 -10.07
C PRO A 115 4.60 25.67 -9.13
N GLY A 116 5.88 26.03 -9.24
CA GLY A 116 6.49 27.12 -8.46
C GLY A 116 6.86 26.81 -7.02
N ARG A 117 6.52 25.61 -6.48
CA ARG A 117 6.84 25.23 -5.09
C ARG A 117 7.84 24.09 -4.96
N ASN A 118 8.15 23.35 -6.02
CA ASN A 118 9.01 22.16 -6.04
C ASN A 118 8.65 21.08 -5.01
N LYS A 119 7.39 21.06 -4.53
CA LYS A 119 6.88 20.15 -3.50
C LYS A 119 5.45 19.79 -3.80
N SER A 120 5.07 18.57 -3.43
CA SER A 120 3.66 18.18 -3.42
C SER A 120 2.94 18.69 -2.16
N PRO A 121 1.61 18.80 -2.17
CA PRO A 121 0.82 19.10 -0.97
C PRO A 121 1.12 18.15 0.19
N VAL A 122 1.26 16.86 -0.10
CA VAL A 122 1.62 15.84 0.89
C VAL A 122 3.01 16.09 1.48
N GLN A 123 4.00 16.40 0.63
CA GLN A 123 5.34 16.76 1.11
C GLN A 123 5.33 17.97 2.04
N GLN A 124 4.61 19.02 1.67
CA GLN A 124 4.49 20.24 2.46
C GLN A 124 3.87 19.96 3.83
N ALA A 125 2.78 19.20 3.88
CA ALA A 125 2.13 18.83 5.13
C ALA A 125 3.05 18.01 6.07
N TRP A 126 3.85 17.10 5.49
CA TRP A 126 4.78 16.30 6.28
C TRP A 126 5.95 17.12 6.84
N GLU A 127 6.45 18.13 6.12
CA GLU A 127 7.46 19.04 6.64
C GLU A 127 6.94 19.80 7.87
N TYR A 128 5.71 20.31 7.81
CA TYR A 128 5.08 20.94 8.97
C TYR A 128 4.94 19.96 10.15
N ALA A 129 4.63 18.70 9.89
CA ALA A 129 4.52 17.71 10.96
C ALA A 129 5.87 17.41 11.63
N MET A 130 6.96 17.47 10.89
CA MET A 130 8.32 17.30 11.46
C MET A 130 8.72 18.49 12.34
N ASP A 131 8.27 19.71 12.02
CA ASP A 131 8.54 20.90 12.79
C ASP A 131 7.57 21.07 13.97
N ALA A 132 6.39 20.50 13.91
CA ALA A 132 5.36 20.56 14.95
C ALA A 132 5.66 19.56 16.08
N LYS A 133 6.22 20.02 17.20
CA LYS A 133 6.48 19.18 18.38
C LYS A 133 5.18 18.54 18.88
N GLY A 134 5.12 17.22 18.88
CA GLY A 134 3.98 16.46 19.39
C GLY A 134 2.90 16.15 18.34
N ALA A 135 3.13 16.47 17.06
CA ALA A 135 2.26 16.01 15.98
C ALA A 135 2.20 14.48 15.92
N LYS A 136 0.98 13.95 15.91
CA LYS A 136 0.69 12.51 15.79
C LYS A 136 0.18 12.15 14.41
N TRP A 137 -0.46 13.10 13.75
CA TRP A 137 -1.16 12.93 12.49
C TRP A 137 -0.75 14.01 11.49
N VAL A 138 -0.95 13.74 10.23
CA VAL A 138 -0.85 14.71 9.14
C VAL A 138 -2.11 14.60 8.31
N LEU A 139 -2.73 15.73 7.99
CA LEU A 139 -3.88 15.77 7.09
C LEU A 139 -3.59 16.60 5.85
N VAL A 140 -4.12 16.15 4.73
CA VAL A 140 -4.08 16.85 3.46
C VAL A 140 -5.44 16.75 2.80
N SER A 141 -5.97 17.84 2.26
CA SER A 141 -7.23 17.85 1.52
C SER A 141 -7.16 18.74 0.28
N ASN A 142 -7.91 18.33 -0.74
CA ASN A 142 -8.21 19.15 -1.91
C ASN A 142 -9.72 19.45 -2.02
N TYR A 143 -10.43 19.48 -0.91
CA TYR A 143 -11.88 19.61 -0.78
C TYR A 143 -12.69 18.43 -1.36
N ARG A 144 -12.09 17.60 -2.20
CA ARG A 144 -12.69 16.35 -2.74
C ARG A 144 -12.46 15.19 -1.82
N GLU A 145 -11.24 15.11 -1.30
CA GLU A 145 -10.81 14.05 -0.38
C GLU A 145 -10.05 14.63 0.80
N ILE A 146 -10.12 13.92 1.92
CA ILE A 146 -9.21 14.11 3.05
C ILE A 146 -8.34 12.87 3.15
N ARG A 147 -7.03 13.05 3.29
CA ARG A 147 -6.08 11.98 3.61
C ARG A 147 -5.54 12.17 5.02
N LEU A 148 -5.63 11.10 5.82
CA LEU A 148 -5.07 11.02 7.17
C LEU A 148 -3.82 10.14 7.14
N TYR A 149 -2.71 10.66 7.60
CA TYR A 149 -1.44 9.97 7.76
C TYR A 149 -1.07 9.92 9.24
N ALA A 150 -0.33 8.89 9.66
CA ALA A 150 0.22 8.78 11.01
C ALA A 150 1.73 9.10 11.00
N VAL A 151 2.16 9.97 11.91
CA VAL A 151 3.59 10.26 12.08
C VAL A 151 4.31 9.00 12.57
N GLY A 152 5.43 8.68 11.92
CA GLY A 152 6.16 7.42 12.16
C GLY A 152 5.85 6.28 11.19
N TYR A 153 4.84 6.45 10.32
CA TYR A 153 4.51 5.46 9.27
C TYR A 153 5.06 5.93 7.92
N GLY A 154 4.58 6.34 7.00
CA GLY A 154 5.12 6.81 5.74
C GLY A 154 4.05 7.56 4.93
N ARG A 155 4.50 8.31 3.93
CA ARG A 155 3.61 9.09 3.08
C ARG A 155 2.71 8.23 2.18
N LYS A 156 3.00 6.94 2.06
CA LYS A 156 2.21 5.98 1.26
C LYS A 156 1.11 5.30 2.05
N ASP A 157 1.19 5.35 3.38
CA ASP A 157 0.24 4.72 4.27
C ASP A 157 -0.72 5.79 4.80
N PHE A 158 -1.93 5.81 4.28
CA PHE A 158 -2.94 6.79 4.63
C PHE A 158 -4.35 6.24 4.51
N GLU A 159 -5.26 6.86 5.27
CA GLU A 159 -6.69 6.68 5.09
C GLU A 159 -7.24 7.78 4.20
N ARG A 160 -8.00 7.38 3.19
CA ARG A 160 -8.66 8.28 2.25
C ARG A 160 -10.15 8.37 2.53
N PHE A 161 -10.65 9.58 2.57
CA PHE A 161 -12.08 9.89 2.73
C PHE A 161 -12.53 10.74 1.55
N ASP A 162 -13.35 10.16 0.67
CA ASP A 162 -13.97 10.87 -0.45
C ASP A 162 -15.20 11.62 0.04
N LEU A 163 -15.15 12.95 0.10
CA LEU A 163 -16.22 13.78 0.66
C LEU A 163 -17.54 13.68 -0.10
N SER A 164 -17.50 13.27 -1.37
CA SER A 164 -18.73 13.03 -2.16
C SER A 164 -19.50 11.78 -1.72
N GLN A 165 -18.86 10.88 -0.96
CA GLN A 165 -19.42 9.62 -0.51
C GLN A 165 -19.79 9.59 0.98
N MET A 166 -19.64 10.71 1.70
CA MET A 166 -19.79 10.75 3.16
C MET A 166 -21.25 10.73 3.63
N THR A 167 -22.22 10.84 2.74
CA THR A 167 -23.65 10.62 3.06
C THR A 167 -24.03 9.14 3.17
N ILE A 168 -23.16 8.22 2.70
CA ILE A 168 -23.34 6.78 2.83
C ILE A 168 -23.04 6.40 4.29
N PRO A 169 -23.97 5.72 5.02
CA PRO A 169 -23.83 5.46 6.46
C PRO A 169 -22.51 4.80 6.87
N GLN A 170 -22.04 3.82 6.09
CA GLN A 170 -20.79 3.11 6.37
C GLN A 170 -19.57 4.02 6.26
N ASN A 171 -19.52 4.85 5.20
CA ASN A 171 -18.42 5.80 4.98
C ASN A 171 -18.45 6.90 6.03
N TYR A 172 -19.64 7.39 6.38
CA TYR A 172 -19.82 8.37 7.44
C TYR A 172 -19.36 7.83 8.80
N ALA A 173 -19.74 6.60 9.14
CA ALA A 173 -19.32 5.96 10.40
C ALA A 173 -17.79 5.88 10.50
N ARG A 174 -17.10 5.46 9.42
CA ARG A 174 -15.64 5.43 9.36
C ARG A 174 -15.02 6.82 9.45
N PHE A 175 -15.61 7.80 8.76
CA PHE A 175 -15.20 9.19 8.77
C PHE A 175 -15.26 9.78 10.20
N MET A 176 -16.37 9.61 10.89
CA MET A 176 -16.54 10.04 12.27
C MET A 176 -15.65 9.28 13.25
N LEU A 177 -15.51 7.97 13.07
CA LEU A 177 -14.66 7.13 13.94
C LEU A 177 -13.20 7.60 13.93
N LEU A 178 -12.68 8.00 12.77
CA LEU A 178 -11.26 8.30 12.61
C LEU A 178 -10.92 9.80 12.68
N LEU A 179 -11.84 10.69 12.26
CA LEU A 179 -11.54 12.10 12.12
C LEU A 179 -12.31 13.05 13.06
N SER A 180 -13.33 12.58 13.78
CA SER A 180 -14.03 13.49 14.72
C SER A 180 -13.04 14.07 15.74
N ALA A 181 -13.31 15.30 16.18
CA ALA A 181 -12.45 16.02 17.14
C ALA A 181 -12.23 15.20 18.42
N GLU A 182 -13.28 14.57 18.94
CA GLU A 182 -13.21 13.71 20.13
C GLU A 182 -12.25 12.53 19.94
N ASN A 183 -12.31 11.86 18.79
CA ASN A 183 -11.52 10.66 18.53
C ASN A 183 -10.08 10.97 18.13
N LEU A 184 -9.87 11.94 17.21
CA LEU A 184 -8.55 12.26 16.68
C LEU A 184 -7.66 12.97 17.70
N LEU A 185 -8.21 13.94 18.43
CA LEU A 185 -7.49 14.68 19.47
C LEU A 185 -7.43 13.90 20.78
N GLY A 186 -8.40 13.01 21.02
CA GLY A 186 -8.36 12.03 22.08
C GLY A 186 -7.37 10.90 21.78
N ASN A 187 -7.50 9.79 22.48
CA ASN A 187 -6.64 8.63 22.23
C ASN A 187 -7.30 7.58 21.31
N ARG A 188 -8.58 7.76 20.95
CA ARG A 188 -9.35 6.72 20.26
C ARG A 188 -8.74 6.33 18.92
N THR A 189 -8.42 7.30 18.06
CA THR A 189 -7.84 7.02 16.73
C THR A 189 -6.46 6.36 16.85
N ILE A 190 -5.63 6.76 17.82
CA ILE A 190 -4.32 6.14 18.04
C ILE A 190 -4.44 4.72 18.63
N ASP A 191 -5.45 4.48 19.46
CA ASP A 191 -5.70 3.13 19.99
C ASP A 191 -6.20 2.19 18.90
N LEU A 192 -7.03 2.65 17.97
CA LEU A 192 -7.42 1.88 16.77
C LEU A 192 -6.22 1.55 15.88
N LEU A 193 -5.26 2.46 15.76
CA LEU A 193 -4.03 2.22 15.02
C LEU A 193 -3.22 1.10 15.66
N LYS A 194 -3.05 1.14 16.99
CA LYS A 194 -2.38 0.06 17.75
C LYS A 194 -3.14 -1.27 17.68
N GLU A 195 -4.49 -1.23 17.74
CA GLU A 195 -5.32 -2.43 17.59
C GLU A 195 -5.11 -3.05 16.19
N SER A 196 -5.01 -2.20 15.16
CA SER A 196 -4.73 -2.63 13.78
C SER A 196 -3.35 -3.26 13.63
N GLU A 197 -2.31 -2.66 14.24
CA GLU A 197 -0.96 -3.24 14.25
C GLU A 197 -0.92 -4.61 14.94
N ASN A 198 -1.60 -4.72 16.10
CA ASN A 198 -1.67 -5.98 16.81
C ASN A 198 -2.42 -7.05 16.02
N LYS A 199 -3.48 -6.66 15.30
CA LYS A 199 -4.22 -7.57 14.43
C LYS A 199 -3.37 -8.05 13.26
N ASN A 200 -2.61 -7.17 12.62
CA ASN A 200 -1.66 -7.54 11.58
C ASN A 200 -0.61 -8.54 12.09
N LYS A 201 -0.06 -8.31 13.29
CA LYS A 201 0.92 -9.23 13.91
C LYS A 201 0.30 -10.59 14.24
N GLU A 202 -0.93 -10.61 14.76
CA GLU A 202 -1.67 -11.84 15.08
C GLU A 202 -1.88 -12.68 13.83
N ILE A 203 -2.38 -12.08 12.74
CA ILE A 203 -2.62 -12.77 11.47
C ILE A 203 -1.30 -13.27 10.87
N THR A 204 -0.26 -12.45 10.87
CA THR A 204 1.07 -12.84 10.38
C THR A 204 1.61 -14.06 11.13
N ASN A 205 1.55 -14.03 12.46
CA ASN A 205 2.03 -15.13 13.30
C ASN A 205 1.21 -16.40 13.05
N LYS A 206 -0.11 -16.28 12.94
CA LYS A 206 -0.99 -17.43 12.68
C LYS A 206 -0.70 -18.05 11.33
N LEU A 207 -0.64 -17.24 10.26
CA LEU A 207 -0.32 -17.73 8.91
C LEU A 207 1.04 -18.43 8.89
N TYR A 208 2.04 -17.88 9.57
CA TYR A 208 3.34 -18.51 9.66
C TYR A 208 3.31 -19.85 10.40
N GLN A 209 2.57 -19.96 11.50
CA GLN A 209 2.42 -21.22 12.23
C GLN A 209 1.70 -22.28 11.39
N ASP A 210 0.61 -21.91 10.70
CA ASP A 210 -0.13 -22.81 9.83
C ASP A 210 0.74 -23.28 8.64
N TYR A 211 1.49 -22.37 8.05
CA TYR A 211 2.46 -22.67 6.99
C TYR A 211 3.56 -23.65 7.47
N LYS A 212 4.10 -23.43 8.68
CA LYS A 212 5.12 -24.29 9.29
C LYS A 212 4.57 -25.68 9.62
N ALA A 213 3.37 -25.75 10.17
CA ALA A 213 2.70 -27.01 10.47
C ALA A 213 2.42 -27.82 9.21
N LEU A 214 1.90 -27.17 8.16
CA LEU A 214 1.65 -27.79 6.86
C LEU A 214 2.96 -28.30 6.23
N ARG A 215 4.05 -27.55 6.30
CA ARG A 215 5.37 -27.97 5.82
C ARG A 215 5.85 -29.23 6.51
N ALA A 216 5.74 -29.30 7.84
CA ALA A 216 6.15 -30.48 8.61
C ALA A 216 5.30 -31.70 8.28
N GLN A 217 4.00 -31.54 8.14
CA GLN A 217 3.06 -32.58 7.70
C GLN A 217 3.42 -33.10 6.30
N MET A 218 3.68 -32.18 5.35
CA MET A 218 4.05 -32.53 3.99
C MET A 218 5.36 -33.30 3.92
N ILE A 219 6.41 -32.84 4.59
CA ILE A 219 7.71 -33.52 4.61
C ILE A 219 7.52 -34.96 5.12
N SER A 220 6.84 -35.15 6.25
CA SER A 220 6.59 -36.46 6.83
C SER A 220 5.80 -37.38 5.89
N THR A 221 4.72 -36.88 5.30
CA THR A 221 3.84 -37.65 4.40
C THR A 221 4.53 -38.00 3.09
N LEU A 222 5.21 -37.02 2.47
CA LEU A 222 5.92 -37.24 1.21
C LEU A 222 7.10 -38.19 1.36
N ALA A 223 7.88 -38.08 2.45
CA ALA A 223 8.98 -39.03 2.73
C ALA A 223 8.46 -40.46 2.87
N LYS A 224 7.29 -40.65 3.48
CA LYS A 224 6.66 -41.97 3.62
C LYS A 224 6.13 -42.50 2.30
N ASN A 225 5.50 -41.69 1.49
CA ASN A 225 4.86 -42.08 0.23
C ASN A 225 5.87 -42.22 -0.93
N ASN A 226 7.05 -41.59 -0.82
CA ASN A 226 8.09 -41.52 -1.85
C ASN A 226 9.44 -41.97 -1.30
N SER A 227 9.50 -43.15 -0.70
CA SER A 227 10.68 -43.69 0.01
C SER A 227 11.93 -43.83 -0.84
N ALA A 228 11.82 -43.84 -2.15
CA ALA A 228 12.96 -43.86 -3.08
C ALA A 228 13.60 -42.47 -3.30
N VAL A 229 12.94 -41.40 -2.90
CA VAL A 229 13.43 -40.02 -3.06
C VAL A 229 14.23 -39.60 -1.83
N PRO A 230 15.43 -39.04 -1.99
CA PRO A 230 16.24 -38.57 -0.87
C PRO A 230 15.49 -37.51 -0.03
N ILE A 231 15.63 -37.60 1.27
CA ILE A 231 14.89 -36.68 2.20
C ILE A 231 15.21 -35.20 1.94
N LEU A 232 16.43 -34.87 1.52
CA LEU A 232 16.77 -33.48 1.19
C LEU A 232 16.04 -32.98 -0.06
N GLU A 233 15.80 -33.86 -1.05
CA GLU A 233 14.96 -33.52 -2.21
C GLU A 233 13.49 -33.38 -1.83
N ILE A 234 12.99 -34.25 -0.95
CA ILE A 234 11.61 -34.13 -0.40
C ILE A 234 11.43 -32.76 0.27
N ILE A 235 12.40 -32.30 1.09
CA ILE A 235 12.35 -31.00 1.75
C ILE A 235 12.32 -29.87 0.70
N GLN A 236 13.13 -29.93 -0.34
CA GLN A 236 13.16 -28.94 -1.41
C GLN A 236 11.86 -28.90 -2.21
N HIS A 237 11.35 -30.06 -2.61
CA HIS A 237 10.08 -30.15 -3.33
C HIS A 237 8.90 -29.68 -2.50
N THR A 238 8.87 -30.05 -1.21
CA THR A 238 7.86 -29.55 -0.25
C THR A 238 7.83 -28.03 -0.22
N GLN A 239 9.00 -27.40 -0.10
CA GLN A 239 9.11 -25.96 -0.09
C GLN A 239 8.57 -25.35 -1.39
N THR A 240 8.99 -25.88 -2.54
CA THR A 240 8.52 -25.40 -3.85
C THR A 240 6.99 -25.52 -3.99
N ILE A 241 6.40 -26.63 -3.55
CA ILE A 241 4.94 -26.80 -3.58
C ILE A 241 4.25 -25.77 -2.70
N LEU A 242 4.72 -25.58 -1.47
CA LEU A 242 4.13 -24.59 -0.54
C LEU A 242 4.23 -23.16 -1.07
N ASP A 243 5.38 -22.79 -1.66
CA ASP A 243 5.58 -21.47 -2.26
C ASP A 243 4.62 -21.25 -3.44
N ARG A 244 4.38 -22.30 -4.27
CA ARG A 244 3.39 -22.27 -5.35
C ARG A 244 1.96 -22.08 -4.80
N ILE A 245 1.59 -22.83 -3.77
CA ILE A 245 0.25 -22.72 -3.14
C ILE A 245 0.06 -21.34 -2.55
N LEU A 246 1.04 -20.82 -1.82
CA LEU A 246 0.97 -19.47 -1.24
C LEU A 246 0.86 -18.39 -2.33
N PHE A 247 1.59 -18.54 -3.44
CA PHE A 247 1.47 -17.65 -4.60
C PHE A 247 0.07 -17.72 -5.21
N VAL A 248 -0.48 -18.92 -5.41
CA VAL A 248 -1.82 -19.09 -6.00
C VAL A 248 -2.88 -18.41 -5.13
N ALA A 249 -2.87 -18.67 -3.81
CA ALA A 249 -3.80 -18.05 -2.88
C ALA A 249 -3.70 -16.52 -2.90
N PHE A 250 -2.49 -15.98 -2.86
CA PHE A 250 -2.26 -14.54 -2.98
C PHE A 250 -2.72 -13.96 -4.33
N ALA A 251 -2.38 -14.62 -5.43
CA ALA A 251 -2.70 -14.14 -6.78
C ALA A 251 -4.21 -14.19 -7.07
N GLU A 252 -4.91 -15.17 -6.52
CA GLU A 252 -6.37 -15.28 -6.58
C GLU A 252 -7.04 -14.10 -5.88
N ASP A 253 -6.71 -13.84 -4.63
CA ASP A 253 -7.30 -12.74 -3.85
C ASP A 253 -6.96 -11.35 -4.41
N LYS A 254 -5.80 -11.21 -5.10
CA LYS A 254 -5.43 -9.98 -5.81
C LYS A 254 -6.05 -9.86 -7.21
N GLY A 255 -6.90 -10.79 -7.61
CA GLY A 255 -7.53 -10.80 -8.93
C GLY A 255 -6.54 -11.03 -10.09
N LEU A 256 -5.34 -11.55 -9.80
CA LEU A 256 -4.34 -11.93 -10.82
C LEU A 256 -4.62 -13.33 -11.39
N LEU A 257 -5.34 -14.15 -10.65
CA LEU A 257 -5.91 -15.43 -11.07
C LEU A 257 -7.42 -15.39 -10.88
N PRO A 258 -8.18 -16.24 -11.61
CA PRO A 258 -9.62 -16.36 -11.42
C PRO A 258 -9.99 -16.77 -9.99
N GLU A 259 -11.15 -16.32 -9.52
CA GLU A 259 -11.69 -16.72 -8.21
C GLU A 259 -11.85 -18.25 -8.11
N ASN A 260 -11.61 -18.80 -6.92
CA ASN A 260 -11.70 -20.22 -6.61
C ASN A 260 -10.74 -21.12 -7.40
N THR A 261 -9.65 -20.57 -7.94
CA THR A 261 -8.61 -21.33 -8.67
C THR A 261 -8.00 -22.43 -7.80
N LEU A 262 -7.59 -22.09 -6.57
CA LEU A 262 -7.05 -23.07 -5.62
C LEU A 262 -8.10 -24.11 -5.24
N LYS A 263 -9.31 -23.67 -4.96
CA LYS A 263 -10.42 -24.52 -4.56
C LYS A 263 -10.81 -25.52 -5.65
N SER A 264 -10.82 -25.12 -6.91
CA SER A 264 -11.16 -25.98 -8.03
C SER A 264 -10.23 -27.19 -8.16
N CYS A 265 -8.96 -27.06 -7.76
CA CYS A 265 -7.99 -28.17 -7.84
C CYS A 265 -8.38 -29.38 -6.98
N TYR A 266 -9.07 -29.19 -5.86
CA TYR A 266 -9.50 -30.31 -5.02
C TYR A 266 -11.00 -30.62 -5.08
N GLU A 267 -11.83 -29.72 -5.58
CA GLU A 267 -13.29 -29.93 -5.73
C GLU A 267 -13.68 -30.43 -7.14
N ASP A 268 -13.07 -29.89 -8.20
CA ASP A 268 -13.40 -30.24 -9.59
C ASP A 268 -12.54 -31.37 -10.11
N ARG A 269 -12.88 -32.59 -9.72
CA ARG A 269 -12.10 -33.79 -10.02
C ARG A 269 -12.59 -34.58 -11.23
N GLY A 270 -13.55 -34.04 -11.94
CA GLY A 270 -14.16 -34.72 -13.09
C GLY A 270 -15.24 -35.73 -12.67
N LYS A 271 -16.45 -35.57 -13.18
CA LYS A 271 -17.63 -36.36 -12.78
C LYS A 271 -17.52 -37.83 -13.16
N TRP A 272 -16.96 -38.10 -14.33
CA TRP A 272 -17.00 -39.45 -14.94
C TRP A 272 -15.66 -40.18 -14.84
N ASN A 273 -14.56 -39.46 -14.67
CA ASN A 273 -13.23 -40.04 -14.51
C ASN A 273 -12.46 -39.14 -13.50
N PRO A 274 -12.74 -39.28 -12.19
CA PRO A 274 -12.13 -38.44 -11.17
C PRO A 274 -10.62 -38.66 -11.13
N GLN A 275 -9.89 -37.56 -11.35
CA GLN A 275 -8.43 -37.56 -11.24
C GLN A 275 -8.00 -37.28 -9.79
N PRO A 276 -6.82 -37.76 -9.36
CA PRO A 276 -6.22 -37.31 -8.12
C PRO A 276 -6.09 -35.77 -8.08
N ALA A 277 -6.32 -35.16 -6.94
CA ALA A 277 -6.23 -33.70 -6.80
C ALA A 277 -4.84 -33.18 -7.23
N TRP A 278 -3.79 -33.96 -7.00
CA TRP A 278 -2.44 -33.61 -7.40
C TRP A 278 -2.29 -33.40 -8.92
N GLU A 279 -3.00 -34.13 -9.75
CA GLU A 279 -2.99 -33.94 -11.21
C GLU A 279 -3.54 -32.55 -11.59
N ASN A 280 -4.61 -32.11 -10.91
CA ASN A 280 -5.16 -30.76 -11.11
C ASN A 280 -4.16 -29.69 -10.69
N PHE A 281 -3.45 -29.88 -9.56
CA PHE A 281 -2.38 -28.93 -9.15
C PHE A 281 -1.25 -28.86 -10.16
N LYS A 282 -0.82 -30.00 -10.72
CA LYS A 282 0.21 -30.01 -11.78
C LYS A 282 -0.27 -29.23 -13.02
N GLY A 283 -1.52 -29.44 -13.43
CA GLY A 283 -2.13 -28.72 -14.55
C GLY A 283 -2.26 -27.22 -14.28
N LEU A 284 -2.61 -26.83 -13.05
CA LEU A 284 -2.65 -25.44 -12.62
C LEU A 284 -1.25 -24.81 -12.69
N PHE A 285 -0.22 -25.48 -12.15
CA PHE A 285 1.14 -24.96 -12.15
C PHE A 285 1.68 -24.78 -13.57
N GLU A 286 1.36 -25.72 -14.47
CA GLU A 286 1.70 -25.58 -15.89
C GLU A 286 0.95 -24.41 -16.55
N SER A 287 -0.34 -24.25 -16.22
CA SER A 287 -1.13 -23.12 -16.72
C SER A 287 -0.61 -21.76 -16.25
N ILE A 288 -0.08 -21.68 -15.04
CA ILE A 288 0.54 -20.47 -14.52
C ILE A 288 1.91 -20.21 -15.18
N ASP A 289 2.71 -21.26 -15.40
CA ASP A 289 4.02 -21.12 -16.06
C ASP A 289 3.90 -20.64 -17.51
N LYS A 290 3.04 -21.31 -18.28
CA LYS A 290 2.91 -21.10 -19.73
C LYS A 290 1.81 -20.11 -20.13
N GLY A 291 0.88 -19.84 -19.25
CA GLY A 291 -0.38 -19.17 -19.54
C GLY A 291 -1.46 -20.13 -20.03
N ASN A 292 -2.70 -19.78 -19.74
CA ASN A 292 -3.90 -20.52 -20.18
C ASN A 292 -5.03 -19.54 -20.52
N PRO A 293 -5.01 -18.95 -21.74
CA PRO A 293 -6.00 -17.96 -22.14
C PRO A 293 -7.46 -18.39 -21.98
N PRO A 294 -7.85 -19.65 -22.28
CA PRO A 294 -9.22 -20.12 -22.04
C PRO A 294 -9.70 -20.01 -20.58
N LEU A 295 -8.77 -20.09 -19.63
CA LEU A 295 -9.05 -19.93 -18.20
C LEU A 295 -8.70 -18.52 -17.67
N ASN A 296 -8.38 -17.56 -18.55
CA ASN A 296 -7.93 -16.21 -18.18
C ASN A 296 -6.69 -16.19 -17.26
N ILE A 297 -5.79 -17.16 -17.42
CA ILE A 297 -4.55 -17.24 -16.67
C ILE A 297 -3.42 -16.68 -17.54
N PRO A 298 -2.81 -15.54 -17.21
CA PRO A 298 -1.61 -15.05 -17.87
C PRO A 298 -0.40 -15.91 -17.50
N GLY A 299 0.58 -16.05 -18.39
CA GLY A 299 1.82 -16.74 -18.11
C GLY A 299 2.72 -15.93 -17.16
N TYR A 300 3.16 -16.52 -16.06
CA TYR A 300 4.06 -15.93 -15.09
C TYR A 300 5.45 -16.56 -15.20
N ASN A 301 6.30 -15.99 -16.03
CA ASN A 301 7.64 -16.52 -16.32
C ASN A 301 8.66 -16.15 -15.21
N GLY A 302 8.40 -16.57 -13.98
CA GLY A 302 9.21 -16.25 -12.81
C GLY A 302 10.08 -17.41 -12.27
N GLY A 303 10.12 -18.56 -12.94
CA GLY A 303 10.91 -19.72 -12.51
C GLY A 303 10.30 -20.55 -11.37
N LEU A 304 9.44 -19.98 -10.52
CA LEU A 304 8.76 -20.71 -9.43
C LEU A 304 7.91 -21.88 -9.96
N PHE A 305 7.19 -21.66 -11.05
CA PHE A 305 6.30 -22.64 -11.69
C PHE A 305 6.97 -23.46 -12.78
N ALA A 306 8.25 -23.22 -13.07
CA ALA A 306 8.98 -23.98 -14.08
C ALA A 306 8.86 -25.50 -13.88
N GLN A 307 8.78 -26.22 -14.98
CA GLN A 307 8.62 -27.67 -14.98
C GLN A 307 9.75 -28.34 -14.19
N ASN A 308 9.39 -29.22 -13.25
CA ASN A 308 10.30 -30.00 -12.43
C ASN A 308 9.85 -31.46 -12.42
N ASN A 309 10.57 -32.33 -13.15
CA ASN A 309 10.20 -33.73 -13.30
C ASN A 309 10.24 -34.48 -11.97
N GLY A 310 11.19 -34.20 -11.07
CA GLY A 310 11.26 -34.82 -9.75
C GLY A 310 10.05 -34.45 -8.88
N LEU A 311 9.68 -33.17 -8.85
CA LEU A 311 8.48 -32.69 -8.14
C LEU A 311 7.20 -33.29 -8.72
N ASN A 312 7.08 -33.32 -10.05
CA ASN A 312 5.89 -33.83 -10.72
C ASN A 312 5.70 -35.36 -10.57
N ALA A 313 6.78 -36.09 -10.32
CA ALA A 313 6.75 -37.53 -10.08
C ALA A 313 6.33 -37.90 -8.64
N LEU A 314 6.28 -36.95 -7.71
CA LEU A 314 5.87 -37.19 -6.32
C LEU A 314 4.43 -37.69 -6.24
N ILE A 315 4.22 -38.62 -5.31
CA ILE A 315 2.88 -39.14 -4.97
C ILE A 315 2.32 -38.32 -3.80
N LEU A 316 1.34 -37.47 -4.08
CA LEU A 316 0.58 -36.73 -3.09
C LEU A 316 -0.81 -37.35 -2.96
N SER A 317 -1.21 -37.66 -1.72
CA SER A 317 -2.59 -38.10 -1.46
C SER A 317 -3.58 -36.93 -1.56
N ASP A 318 -4.82 -37.22 -1.90
CA ASP A 318 -5.88 -36.21 -1.94
C ASP A 318 -6.05 -35.49 -0.59
N SER A 319 -5.96 -36.24 0.52
CA SER A 319 -6.02 -35.66 1.88
C SER A 319 -4.89 -34.67 2.15
N LEU A 320 -3.69 -34.90 1.57
CA LEU A 320 -2.60 -33.95 1.68
C LEU A 320 -2.88 -32.68 0.83
N CYS A 321 -3.42 -32.86 -0.38
CA CYS A 321 -3.80 -31.74 -1.23
C CYS A 321 -4.93 -30.90 -0.57
N GLU A 322 -5.89 -31.55 0.10
CA GLU A 322 -6.93 -30.86 0.86
C GLU A 322 -6.39 -30.00 2.01
N SER A 323 -5.25 -30.36 2.60
CA SER A 323 -4.64 -29.55 3.66
C SER A 323 -4.13 -28.19 3.19
N PHE A 324 -3.97 -27.97 1.87
CA PHE A 324 -3.66 -26.66 1.28
C PHE A 324 -4.76 -25.61 1.50
N LYS A 325 -5.99 -26.04 1.81
CA LYS A 325 -7.10 -25.16 2.18
C LYS A 325 -6.73 -24.22 3.33
N SER A 326 -5.93 -24.70 4.26
CA SER A 326 -5.51 -23.88 5.43
C SER A 326 -4.77 -22.60 5.04
N ILE A 327 -4.11 -22.60 3.89
CA ILE A 327 -3.47 -21.40 3.33
C ILE A 327 -4.48 -20.59 2.50
N GLY A 328 -5.35 -21.24 1.73
CA GLY A 328 -6.36 -20.56 0.91
C GLY A 328 -7.51 -19.91 1.69
N GLU A 329 -7.64 -20.19 2.99
CA GLU A 329 -8.64 -19.55 3.84
C GLU A 329 -8.25 -18.15 4.36
N TYR A 330 -7.00 -17.75 4.15
CA TYR A 330 -6.53 -16.39 4.46
C TYR A 330 -6.99 -15.41 3.39
N ASP A 331 -7.41 -14.23 3.80
CA ASP A 331 -7.73 -13.12 2.90
C ASP A 331 -6.46 -12.32 2.63
N PHE A 332 -5.82 -12.60 1.50
CA PHE A 332 -4.60 -11.92 1.06
C PHE A 332 -4.86 -10.51 0.49
N ASP A 333 -6.10 -10.13 0.30
CA ASP A 333 -6.43 -8.78 -0.12
C ASP A 333 -6.52 -7.81 1.06
N SER A 334 -7.24 -8.21 2.11
CA SER A 334 -7.51 -7.35 3.26
C SER A 334 -6.62 -7.62 4.48
N ASP A 335 -6.22 -8.89 4.72
CA ASP A 335 -5.56 -9.31 5.95
C ASP A 335 -4.03 -9.46 5.82
N VAL A 336 -3.54 -9.83 4.63
CA VAL A 336 -2.13 -10.20 4.43
C VAL A 336 -1.47 -9.32 3.36
N SER A 337 -0.65 -8.37 3.79
CA SER A 337 0.12 -7.54 2.86
C SER A 337 1.28 -8.30 2.21
N VAL A 338 1.77 -7.82 1.06
CA VAL A 338 2.99 -8.34 0.39
C VAL A 338 4.21 -8.37 1.33
N ASN A 339 4.28 -7.41 2.25
CA ASN A 339 5.35 -7.35 3.25
C ASN A 339 5.30 -8.53 4.23
N ILE A 340 4.09 -9.00 4.57
CA ILE A 340 3.89 -10.19 5.43
C ILE A 340 4.40 -11.43 4.70
N LEU A 341 4.11 -11.56 3.40
CA LEU A 341 4.63 -12.67 2.59
C LEU A 341 6.16 -12.67 2.55
N GLY A 342 6.78 -11.50 2.34
CA GLY A 342 8.24 -11.37 2.38
C GLY A 342 8.83 -11.86 3.71
N HIS A 343 8.18 -11.51 4.82
CA HIS A 343 8.61 -11.96 6.15
C HIS A 343 8.44 -13.47 6.37
N ILE A 344 7.37 -14.06 5.86
CA ILE A 344 7.14 -15.53 5.90
C ILE A 344 8.22 -16.26 5.11
N PHE A 345 8.52 -15.81 3.89
CA PHE A 345 9.59 -16.41 3.07
C PHE A 345 10.94 -16.34 3.77
N GLU A 346 11.30 -15.21 4.36
CA GLU A 346 12.55 -15.02 5.08
C GLU A 346 12.67 -15.95 6.30
N GLN A 347 11.61 -16.02 7.13
CA GLN A 347 11.58 -16.96 8.26
C GLN A 347 11.63 -18.42 7.78
N SER A 348 10.97 -18.74 6.68
CA SER A 348 10.96 -20.06 6.06
C SER A 348 12.35 -20.53 5.64
N ILE A 349 13.20 -19.65 5.11
CA ILE A 349 14.59 -19.99 4.73
C ILE A 349 15.37 -20.48 5.95
N THR A 350 15.27 -19.76 7.08
CA THR A 350 15.96 -20.13 8.32
C THR A 350 15.50 -21.48 8.85
N ASP A 351 14.18 -21.70 8.90
CA ASP A 351 13.61 -22.98 9.36
C ASP A 351 14.04 -24.15 8.47
N LEU A 352 14.13 -23.94 7.14
CA LEU A 352 14.57 -24.97 6.20
C LEU A 352 16.03 -25.37 6.40
N GLU A 353 16.88 -24.41 6.71
CA GLU A 353 18.28 -24.67 7.00
C GLU A 353 18.43 -25.49 8.27
N ASP A 354 17.66 -25.17 9.32
CA ASP A 354 17.63 -25.92 10.57
C ASP A 354 17.12 -27.36 10.35
N ILE A 355 16.06 -27.53 9.54
CA ILE A 355 15.54 -28.86 9.18
C ILE A 355 16.60 -29.67 8.40
N LYS A 356 17.26 -29.08 7.41
CA LYS A 356 18.30 -29.73 6.62
C LYS A 356 19.50 -30.14 7.46
N ALA A 357 19.95 -29.27 8.36
CA ALA A 357 21.06 -29.52 9.26
C ALA A 357 20.75 -30.69 10.24
N ASN A 358 19.55 -30.69 10.83
CA ASN A 358 19.10 -31.78 11.70
C ASN A 358 19.03 -33.11 11.01
N VAL A 359 18.56 -33.15 9.74
CA VAL A 359 18.49 -34.38 8.93
C VAL A 359 19.89 -34.87 8.51
N SER A 360 20.83 -33.94 8.29
CA SER A 360 22.19 -34.25 7.90
C SER A 360 23.09 -34.62 9.07
N GLY A 361 22.60 -34.67 10.31
CA GLY A 361 23.36 -35.01 11.53
C GLY A 361 24.43 -33.97 11.89
N GLN A 362 24.28 -32.73 11.40
CA GLN A 362 25.14 -31.62 11.79
C GLN A 362 24.61 -31.01 13.08
N ASP A 363 25.47 -30.93 14.10
CA ASP A 363 25.13 -30.26 15.38
C ASP A 363 24.82 -28.78 15.12
N VAL A 364 23.57 -28.41 15.26
CA VAL A 364 23.17 -27.01 15.19
C VAL A 364 23.43 -26.40 16.57
N ASP A 365 24.51 -25.62 16.69
CA ASP A 365 24.74 -24.82 17.88
C ASP A 365 23.60 -23.80 18.06
N GLY A 366 22.57 -24.18 18.79
CA GLY A 366 21.32 -23.41 18.97
C GLY A 366 21.49 -22.01 19.56
N LYS A 367 22.70 -21.62 19.96
CA LYS A 367 23.05 -20.28 20.45
C LYS A 367 23.48 -19.32 19.35
N LYS A 368 23.79 -19.80 18.15
CA LYS A 368 24.15 -18.97 16.99
C LYS A 368 23.19 -19.27 15.83
N SER A 369 21.94 -18.83 15.96
CA SER A 369 21.02 -18.84 14.83
C SER A 369 21.74 -18.25 13.62
N LYS A 370 21.80 -19.01 12.51
CA LYS A 370 22.42 -18.62 11.25
C LYS A 370 21.88 -17.27 10.77
N ARG A 371 20.61 -16.97 11.07
CA ARG A 371 19.95 -15.67 10.88
C ARG A 371 20.76 -14.50 11.48
N LYS A 372 21.29 -14.64 12.70
CA LYS A 372 22.16 -13.62 13.32
C LYS A 372 23.54 -13.59 12.70
N LYS A 373 24.06 -14.75 12.27
CA LYS A 373 25.38 -14.87 11.68
C LYS A 373 25.42 -14.33 10.25
N ASP A 374 24.38 -14.57 9.48
CA ASP A 374 24.30 -14.22 8.06
C ASP A 374 23.55 -12.88 7.84
N GLY A 375 23.11 -12.23 8.92
CA GLY A 375 22.49 -10.88 8.84
C GLY A 375 21.15 -10.84 8.10
N ILE A 376 20.41 -11.95 8.08
CA ILE A 376 19.10 -12.05 7.41
C ILE A 376 18.06 -11.33 8.29
N PHE A 377 17.75 -10.08 7.96
CA PHE A 377 16.75 -9.28 8.63
C PHE A 377 15.84 -8.62 7.60
N TYR A 378 14.54 -8.74 7.82
CA TYR A 378 13.57 -7.98 7.05
C TYR A 378 13.72 -6.49 7.33
N THR A 379 13.96 -5.71 6.29
CA THR A 379 14.03 -4.26 6.42
C THR A 379 12.62 -3.68 6.45
N PRO A 380 12.24 -2.95 7.52
CA PRO A 380 10.91 -2.36 7.60
C PRO A 380 10.57 -1.47 6.40
N PRO A 381 9.33 -1.46 5.91
CA PRO A 381 8.94 -0.74 4.70
C PRO A 381 9.29 0.77 4.72
N TYR A 382 9.20 1.42 5.87
CA TYR A 382 9.53 2.84 5.99
C TYR A 382 11.03 3.11 5.79
N VAL A 383 11.91 2.17 6.22
CA VAL A 383 13.36 2.25 6.00
C VAL A 383 13.68 2.03 4.52
N THR A 384 13.07 1.00 3.92
CA THR A 384 13.25 0.67 2.50
C THR A 384 12.85 1.88 1.62
N ARG A 385 11.69 2.47 1.89
CA ARG A 385 11.22 3.68 1.20
C ARG A 385 12.20 4.84 1.33
N TYR A 386 12.62 5.15 2.56
CA TYR A 386 13.57 6.23 2.79
C TYR A 386 14.87 6.04 2.00
N ILE A 387 15.42 4.83 2.02
CA ILE A 387 16.66 4.52 1.29
C ILE A 387 16.44 4.69 -0.23
N VAL A 388 15.34 4.18 -0.77
CA VAL A 388 15.01 4.32 -2.20
C VAL A 388 14.80 5.78 -2.59
N GLU A 389 14.08 6.56 -1.79
CA GLU A 389 13.88 7.99 -2.01
C GLU A 389 15.22 8.75 -2.03
N GLN A 390 16.13 8.44 -1.12
CA GLN A 390 17.44 9.10 -1.07
C GLN A 390 18.36 8.64 -2.21
N ALA A 391 18.43 7.34 -2.51
CA ALA A 391 19.32 6.80 -3.51
C ALA A 391 18.80 7.04 -4.94
N VAL A 392 17.62 6.52 -5.26
CA VAL A 392 17.03 6.59 -6.61
C VAL A 392 16.49 7.99 -6.87
N GLY A 393 15.71 8.54 -5.93
CA GLY A 393 15.14 9.88 -6.05
C GLY A 393 16.23 10.96 -6.09
N GLY A 394 17.26 10.84 -5.26
CA GLY A 394 18.44 11.74 -5.30
C GLY A 394 19.13 11.70 -6.66
N TRP A 395 19.38 10.50 -7.18
CA TRP A 395 19.99 10.32 -8.51
C TRP A 395 19.13 10.93 -9.62
N LEU A 396 17.81 10.73 -9.60
CA LEU A 396 16.87 11.30 -10.58
C LEU A 396 16.82 12.83 -10.48
N ASN A 397 16.84 13.39 -9.28
CA ASN A 397 16.89 14.84 -9.08
C ASN A 397 18.16 15.46 -9.68
N ASP A 398 19.31 14.79 -9.54
CA ASP A 398 20.54 15.25 -10.17
C ASP A 398 20.43 15.22 -11.71
N ARG A 399 19.81 14.21 -12.29
CA ARG A 399 19.53 14.17 -13.74
C ARG A 399 18.58 15.28 -14.19
N LYS A 400 17.53 15.59 -13.41
CA LYS A 400 16.63 16.73 -13.69
C LYS A 400 17.40 18.04 -13.68
N LYS A 401 18.33 18.26 -12.74
CA LYS A 401 19.20 19.45 -12.71
C LYS A 401 20.11 19.53 -13.95
N GLU A 402 20.74 18.41 -14.34
CA GLU A 402 21.61 18.35 -15.52
C GLU A 402 20.84 18.65 -16.81
N ILE A 403 19.59 18.16 -16.93
CA ILE A 403 18.70 18.48 -18.05
C ILE A 403 18.27 19.96 -18.03
N GLY A 404 18.32 20.61 -16.86
CA GLY A 404 18.01 22.03 -16.71
C GLY A 404 16.55 22.32 -16.34
N PHE A 405 15.87 21.40 -15.63
CA PHE A 405 14.50 21.61 -15.17
C PHE A 405 14.34 22.88 -14.33
N GLU A 406 15.34 23.25 -13.54
CA GLU A 406 15.33 24.48 -12.72
C GLU A 406 15.33 25.78 -13.55
N LYS A 407 15.70 25.69 -14.83
CA LYS A 407 15.78 26.83 -15.77
C LYS A 407 14.62 26.87 -16.75
N LEU A 408 13.63 25.98 -16.60
CA LEU A 408 12.46 25.97 -17.46
C LEU A 408 11.61 27.22 -17.18
N PRO A 409 11.07 27.86 -18.23
CA PRO A 409 10.19 29.02 -18.06
C PRO A 409 8.88 28.62 -17.36
N VAL A 410 8.34 29.49 -16.53
CA VAL A 410 6.99 29.30 -15.96
C VAL A 410 5.98 29.37 -17.11
N LEU A 411 5.07 28.38 -17.15
CA LEU A 411 3.95 28.35 -18.09
C LEU A 411 2.73 29.03 -17.49
N GLU A 412 2.10 29.89 -18.26
CA GLU A 412 0.88 30.62 -17.92
C GLU A 412 -0.30 30.09 -18.75
N ASP A 413 -1.53 30.42 -18.37
CA ASP A 413 -2.74 29.97 -19.11
C ASP A 413 -2.73 30.36 -20.57
N GLU A 414 -2.11 31.50 -20.90
CA GLU A 414 -1.93 31.98 -22.29
C GLU A 414 -1.02 31.08 -23.10
N ASP A 415 -0.01 30.46 -22.49
CA ASP A 415 0.89 29.53 -23.16
C ASP A 415 0.13 28.28 -23.62
N TYR A 416 -0.77 27.78 -22.79
CA TYR A 416 -1.63 26.63 -23.13
C TYR A 416 -2.68 26.99 -24.17
N ALA A 417 -3.24 28.20 -24.13
CA ALA A 417 -4.16 28.68 -25.15
C ALA A 417 -3.53 28.83 -26.53
N SER A 418 -2.20 28.95 -26.60
CA SER A 418 -1.42 29.05 -27.82
C SER A 418 -1.30 27.73 -28.62
N ILE A 419 -1.69 26.58 -28.00
CA ILE A 419 -1.61 25.25 -28.63
C ILE A 419 -2.60 25.17 -29.79
N LYS A 420 -2.10 25.07 -31.04
CA LYS A 420 -2.94 24.96 -32.25
C LYS A 420 -2.85 23.56 -32.83
N THR A 421 -4.02 22.94 -33.02
CA THR A 421 -4.11 21.68 -33.76
C THR A 421 -4.39 21.98 -35.22
N ILE A 422 -3.47 21.65 -36.11
CA ILE A 422 -3.68 21.82 -37.58
C ILE A 422 -4.52 20.63 -38.04
N LYS A 423 -5.74 20.89 -38.54
CA LYS A 423 -6.74 19.88 -38.96
C LYS A 423 -6.33 19.00 -40.15
N LYS A 424 -5.27 19.31 -40.86
CA LYS A 424 -4.72 18.48 -41.95
C LYS A 424 -3.42 17.82 -41.51
N GLY A 425 -3.49 16.67 -40.84
CA GLY A 425 -2.34 15.80 -40.60
C GLY A 425 -1.85 15.66 -39.16
N ARG A 426 -2.69 15.86 -38.15
CA ARG A 426 -2.35 15.62 -36.72
C ARG A 426 -1.08 16.31 -36.17
N THR A 427 -0.65 17.41 -36.73
CA THR A 427 0.49 18.16 -36.21
C THR A 427 -0.01 19.18 -35.18
N ILE A 428 0.49 19.07 -33.96
CA ILE A 428 0.26 20.04 -32.90
C ILE A 428 1.46 21.01 -32.91
N THR A 429 1.19 22.30 -32.90
CA THR A 429 2.25 23.33 -32.79
C THR A 429 2.23 23.93 -31.39
N TYR A 430 3.39 24.10 -30.81
CA TYR A 430 3.62 24.64 -29.52
C TYR A 430 4.38 25.95 -29.56
N ASN A 431 4.23 26.81 -28.57
CA ASN A 431 5.09 27.97 -28.41
C ASN A 431 6.49 27.57 -27.88
N ALA A 432 7.45 28.48 -27.96
CA ALA A 432 8.84 28.22 -27.57
C ALA A 432 9.02 27.83 -26.09
N LYS A 433 8.14 28.28 -25.18
CA LYS A 433 8.19 27.89 -23.77
C LYS A 433 7.76 26.41 -23.60
N ILE A 434 6.63 26.02 -24.21
CA ILE A 434 6.13 24.64 -24.18
C ILE A 434 7.13 23.68 -24.83
N GLU A 435 7.74 24.08 -25.97
CA GLU A 435 8.76 23.23 -26.62
C GLU A 435 9.98 22.96 -25.72
N LYS A 436 10.40 23.93 -24.91
CA LYS A 436 11.47 23.69 -23.93
C LYS A 436 11.08 22.65 -22.88
N HIS A 437 9.84 22.70 -22.39
CA HIS A 437 9.32 21.69 -21.46
C HIS A 437 9.25 20.31 -22.13
N ILE A 438 8.73 20.22 -23.35
CA ILE A 438 8.66 18.94 -24.07
C ILE A 438 10.03 18.32 -24.23
N LYS A 439 11.03 19.09 -24.68
CA LYS A 439 12.42 18.59 -24.81
C LYS A 439 13.01 18.12 -23.50
N ALA A 440 12.78 18.85 -22.40
CA ALA A 440 13.26 18.46 -21.07
C ALA A 440 12.60 17.16 -20.61
N TRP A 441 11.28 17.01 -20.80
CA TRP A 441 10.56 15.81 -20.43
C TRP A 441 10.91 14.60 -21.31
N GLU A 442 11.16 14.79 -22.60
CA GLU A 442 11.65 13.73 -23.49
C GLU A 442 13.04 13.24 -23.07
N ALA A 443 13.95 14.17 -22.76
CA ALA A 443 15.27 13.83 -22.23
C ALA A 443 15.17 13.07 -20.90
N TYR A 444 14.29 13.50 -20.00
CA TYR A 444 14.07 12.83 -18.72
C TYR A 444 13.43 11.45 -18.87
N LYS A 445 12.49 11.30 -19.79
CA LYS A 445 11.92 9.99 -20.15
C LYS A 445 12.99 9.01 -20.64
N ALA A 446 13.96 9.47 -21.40
CA ALA A 446 15.09 8.64 -21.82
C ALA A 446 15.95 8.20 -20.63
N VAL A 447 16.16 9.08 -19.64
CA VAL A 447 16.85 8.76 -18.39
C VAL A 447 16.10 7.69 -17.59
N LEU A 448 14.78 7.87 -17.40
CA LEU A 448 13.92 6.89 -16.71
C LEU A 448 13.94 5.52 -17.40
N SER A 449 13.85 5.50 -18.73
CA SER A 449 13.88 4.25 -19.49
C SER A 449 15.23 3.54 -19.46
N GLY A 450 16.32 4.28 -19.17
CA GLY A 450 17.68 3.76 -19.14
C GLY A 450 18.22 3.42 -17.74
N ILE A 451 17.47 3.72 -16.68
CA ILE A 451 17.93 3.48 -15.30
C ILE A 451 18.17 1.99 -15.04
N LYS A 452 19.28 1.68 -14.38
CA LYS A 452 19.60 0.34 -13.94
C LYS A 452 19.82 0.36 -12.44
N VAL A 453 19.08 -0.47 -11.74
CA VAL A 453 19.18 -0.62 -10.29
C VAL A 453 19.55 -2.05 -9.95
N LEU A 454 20.54 -2.23 -9.09
CA LEU A 454 21.01 -3.52 -8.60
C LEU A 454 20.89 -3.54 -7.07
N ASP A 455 20.21 -4.55 -6.56
CA ASP A 455 20.29 -4.91 -5.15
C ASP A 455 21.06 -6.23 -5.03
N PRO A 456 22.31 -6.20 -4.55
CA PRO A 456 23.15 -7.41 -4.47
C PRO A 456 22.74 -8.37 -3.36
N ALA A 457 21.84 -7.96 -2.47
CA ALA A 457 21.33 -8.74 -1.35
C ALA A 457 19.80 -8.67 -1.26
N CYS A 458 19.12 -8.82 -2.39
CA CYS A 458 17.71 -8.48 -2.57
C CYS A 458 16.73 -9.20 -1.63
N GLY A 459 17.10 -10.35 -1.05
CA GLY A 459 16.21 -11.11 -0.19
C GLY A 459 14.86 -11.39 -0.87
N SER A 460 13.76 -10.96 -0.23
CA SER A 460 12.40 -11.02 -0.79
C SER A 460 12.10 -9.97 -1.87
N GLY A 461 13.08 -9.15 -2.27
CA GLY A 461 12.92 -8.11 -3.27
C GLY A 461 12.29 -6.81 -2.75
N ALA A 462 12.24 -6.58 -1.45
CA ALA A 462 11.57 -5.42 -0.85
C ALA A 462 12.09 -4.08 -1.41
N PHE A 463 13.41 -3.93 -1.57
CA PHE A 463 13.99 -2.73 -2.18
C PHE A 463 13.66 -2.59 -3.66
N LEU A 464 13.73 -3.68 -4.43
CA LEU A 464 13.44 -3.66 -5.87
C LEU A 464 11.97 -3.35 -6.14
N ASN A 465 11.06 -3.89 -5.34
CA ASN A 465 9.63 -3.56 -5.40
C ASN A 465 9.39 -2.07 -5.10
N GLU A 466 10.05 -1.53 -4.06
CA GLU A 466 9.93 -0.11 -3.73
C GLU A 466 10.54 0.78 -4.82
N VAL A 467 11.65 0.36 -5.45
CA VAL A 467 12.23 1.06 -6.61
C VAL A 467 11.27 1.07 -7.78
N PHE A 468 10.64 -0.08 -8.08
CA PHE A 468 9.64 -0.17 -9.15
C PHE A 468 8.47 0.78 -8.88
N ASP A 469 7.92 0.76 -7.69
CA ASP A 469 6.85 1.65 -7.28
C ASP A 469 7.26 3.13 -7.33
N TYR A 470 8.49 3.45 -6.98
CA TYR A 470 9.03 4.81 -7.05
C TYR A 470 9.12 5.29 -8.51
N LEU A 471 9.72 4.48 -9.38
CA LEU A 471 9.89 4.80 -10.80
C LEU A 471 8.57 4.85 -11.58
N TYR A 472 7.57 4.05 -11.19
CA TYR A 472 6.24 4.05 -11.80
C TYR A 472 5.47 5.36 -11.56
N ARG A 473 5.74 6.04 -10.47
CA ARG A 473 5.11 7.32 -10.10
C ARG A 473 5.84 8.53 -10.66
N GLU A 474 7.14 8.39 -10.86
CA GLU A 474 7.99 9.44 -11.41
C GLU A 474 7.68 9.70 -12.89
#